data_f1cf7a6c941cb418a726101f6aa79644
#
_entry.id   f1cf7a6c941cb418a726101f6aa79644
#
_cell.length_a   1.000
_cell.length_b   1.000
_cell.length_c   1.000
_cell.angle_alpha   90.00
_cell.angle_beta   90.00
_cell.angle_gamma   90.00
#
_symmetry.space_group_name_H-M   'P 1'
#
loop_
_entity.id
_entity.type
_entity.pdbx_description
1 polymer ?
#
loop_
_entity_poly.entity_id
_entity_poly.type
_entity_poly.pdbx_seq_one_letter_code
_entity_poly.pdbx_strand_id
1 'polypeptide(L)'
;TQAGDGGTGGAGGAGGDGGSGGAGSIGFNASAPGAAGSPGGNGGNGGPGGAGGEGGAGGLALAASGQNGSQGAGGDGGAGGNGGTPGNGGHGAAGALGVNGGVGGAGGHGGDPGVGGAGGQGGSGSTPGANGAPGNTPTSGGNGGNGGRGADATGFGQTGASGGRGGDGGLVGNGGAGGAGGNGSKGLPGLGRLGNPGLDGGTGGNGGAGGSGGAWAGNGGTGG
;
A
#
# COMPACT_ATOMS: atom_id res chain seq x y z
N THR A 1 -4.92 -11.47 70.56
CA THR A 1 -4.40 -12.10 69.32
C THR A 1 -5.08 -11.46 68.13
N GLN A 2 -4.34 -10.65 67.36
CA GLN A 2 -4.84 -10.09 66.12
C GLN A 2 -5.16 -11.23 65.16
N ALA A 3 -6.40 -11.21 64.60
CA ALA A 3 -6.79 -12.07 63.51
C ALA A 3 -5.91 -11.72 62.30
N GLY A 4 -5.15 -12.65 61.80
CA GLY A 4 -4.38 -12.47 60.57
C GLY A 4 -5.28 -12.65 59.35
N ASP A 5 -5.62 -11.53 58.71
CA ASP A 5 -6.32 -11.56 57.41
C ASP A 5 -5.39 -12.05 56.30
N GLY A 6 -5.94 -12.68 55.27
CA GLY A 6 -5.23 -13.04 54.06
C GLY A 6 -4.84 -11.79 53.25
N GLY A 7 -3.64 -11.81 52.70
CA GLY A 7 -3.18 -10.75 51.80
C GLY A 7 -3.93 -10.75 50.47
N THR A 8 -4.09 -9.57 49.83
CA THR A 8 -4.62 -9.48 48.48
C THR A 8 -3.72 -10.14 47.45
N GLY A 9 -4.27 -10.79 46.44
CA GLY A 9 -3.53 -11.34 45.32
C GLY A 9 -2.82 -10.25 44.50
N GLY A 10 -1.71 -10.59 43.89
CA GLY A 10 -0.99 -9.70 42.98
C GLY A 10 -1.82 -9.37 41.74
N ALA A 11 -1.61 -8.21 41.14
CA ALA A 11 -2.20 -7.86 39.85
C ALA A 11 -1.62 -8.72 38.72
N GLY A 12 -2.42 -9.03 37.72
CA GLY A 12 -1.97 -9.67 36.50
C GLY A 12 -1.06 -8.74 35.69
N GLY A 13 -0.09 -9.32 35.01
CA GLY A 13 0.78 -8.57 34.11
C GLY A 13 0.05 -8.11 32.84
N ALA A 14 0.44 -6.96 32.28
CA ALA A 14 -0.09 -6.50 30.99
C ALA A 14 0.37 -7.42 29.84
N GLY A 15 -0.51 -7.59 28.84
CA GLY A 15 -0.15 -8.25 27.59
C GLY A 15 0.84 -7.43 26.78
N GLY A 16 1.72 -8.11 26.05
CA GLY A 16 2.65 -7.44 25.13
C GLY A 16 1.95 -6.93 23.89
N ASP A 17 2.45 -5.84 23.31
CA ASP A 17 1.92 -5.28 22.06
C ASP A 17 2.22 -6.19 20.87
N GLY A 18 1.32 -6.20 19.87
CA GLY A 18 1.52 -6.90 18.61
C GLY A 18 2.59 -6.24 17.75
N GLY A 19 3.38 -7.03 17.03
CA GLY A 19 4.38 -6.51 16.11
C GLY A 19 3.73 -5.81 14.90
N SER A 20 4.31 -4.71 14.44
CA SER A 20 3.85 -4.03 13.23
C SER A 20 4.14 -4.85 11.97
N GLY A 21 3.24 -4.78 11.00
CA GLY A 21 3.43 -5.40 9.69
C GLY A 21 4.57 -4.73 8.91
N GLY A 22 5.30 -5.51 8.13
CA GLY A 22 6.38 -5.01 7.26
C GLY A 22 5.81 -4.19 6.11
N ALA A 23 6.57 -3.19 5.62
CA ALA A 23 6.20 -2.43 4.43
C ALA A 23 6.26 -3.30 3.17
N GLY A 24 5.34 -3.08 2.25
CA GLY A 24 5.34 -3.69 0.93
C GLY A 24 6.52 -3.19 0.08
N SER A 25 7.08 -4.04 -0.75
CA SER A 25 8.17 -3.69 -1.66
C SER A 25 7.69 -2.75 -2.75
N ILE A 26 8.55 -1.80 -3.16
CA ILE A 26 8.28 -0.96 -4.33
C ILE A 26 8.44 -1.79 -5.60
N GLY A 27 7.52 -1.62 -6.55
CA GLY A 27 7.60 -2.24 -7.87
C GLY A 27 8.80 -1.72 -8.68
N PHE A 28 9.40 -2.60 -9.48
CA PHE A 28 10.53 -2.21 -10.33
C PHE A 28 10.06 -1.47 -11.58
N ASN A 29 10.77 -0.39 -11.91
CA ASN A 29 10.54 0.30 -13.18
C ASN A 29 10.99 -0.60 -14.33
N ALA A 30 10.23 -0.59 -15.42
CA ALA A 30 10.63 -1.32 -16.62
C ALA A 30 11.83 -0.65 -17.27
N SER A 31 12.80 -1.45 -17.74
CA SER A 31 13.99 -0.99 -18.46
C SER A 31 13.96 -1.35 -19.95
N ALA A 32 13.27 -2.43 -20.31
CA ALA A 32 13.14 -2.82 -21.71
C ALA A 32 12.08 -1.95 -22.41
N PRO A 33 12.34 -1.49 -23.65
CA PRO A 33 11.41 -0.62 -24.38
C PRO A 33 10.00 -1.21 -24.50
N GLY A 34 8.99 -0.42 -24.13
CA GLY A 34 7.58 -0.83 -24.16
C GLY A 34 7.19 -1.84 -23.08
N ALA A 35 8.09 -2.25 -22.18
CA ALA A 35 7.79 -3.16 -21.10
C ALA A 35 6.99 -2.45 -19.97
N ALA A 36 6.14 -3.20 -19.29
CA ALA A 36 5.40 -2.73 -18.15
C ALA A 36 6.23 -2.71 -16.87
N GLY A 37 5.98 -1.72 -16.00
CA GLY A 37 6.51 -1.72 -14.65
C GLY A 37 5.94 -2.87 -13.81
N SER A 38 6.67 -3.35 -12.82
CA SER A 38 6.17 -4.40 -11.93
C SER A 38 5.22 -3.83 -10.85
N PRO A 39 4.29 -4.64 -10.33
CA PRO A 39 3.43 -4.19 -9.24
C PRO A 39 4.23 -3.95 -7.96
N GLY A 40 3.73 -3.07 -7.11
CA GLY A 40 4.16 -2.91 -5.73
C GLY A 40 3.71 -4.09 -4.86
N GLY A 41 4.46 -4.39 -3.83
CA GLY A 41 4.10 -5.42 -2.85
C GLY A 41 3.06 -4.93 -1.86
N ASN A 42 2.24 -5.83 -1.34
CA ASN A 42 1.31 -5.51 -0.26
C ASN A 42 2.05 -5.31 1.06
N GLY A 43 1.51 -4.44 1.92
CA GLY A 43 1.96 -4.32 3.30
C GLY A 43 1.64 -5.58 4.10
N GLY A 44 2.52 -5.97 5.03
CA GLY A 44 2.25 -7.05 5.95
C GLY A 44 1.20 -6.69 6.99
N ASN A 45 0.40 -7.65 7.45
CA ASN A 45 -0.55 -7.40 8.52
C ASN A 45 0.15 -7.19 9.86
N GLY A 46 -0.43 -6.34 10.72
CA GLY A 46 -0.02 -6.20 12.12
C GLY A 46 -0.37 -7.46 12.91
N GLY A 47 0.50 -7.79 13.88
CA GLY A 47 0.24 -8.89 14.80
C GLY A 47 -0.81 -8.53 15.87
N PRO A 48 -1.54 -9.52 16.42
CA PRO A 48 -2.45 -9.26 17.54
C PRO A 48 -1.70 -8.88 18.81
N GLY A 49 -2.30 -8.05 19.66
CA GLY A 49 -1.82 -7.81 21.02
C GLY A 49 -1.98 -9.04 21.89
N GLY A 50 -1.08 -9.20 22.86
CA GLY A 50 -1.16 -10.28 23.85
C GLY A 50 -2.28 -10.07 24.87
N ALA A 51 -2.82 -11.15 25.39
CA ALA A 51 -3.81 -11.07 26.47
C ALA A 51 -3.16 -10.61 27.79
N GLY A 52 -3.90 -9.85 28.58
CA GLY A 52 -3.51 -9.51 29.95
C GLY A 52 -3.55 -10.71 30.86
N GLY A 53 -2.65 -10.76 31.87
CA GLY A 53 -2.60 -11.83 32.84
C GLY A 53 -3.74 -11.78 33.83
N GLU A 54 -4.11 -12.92 34.39
CA GLU A 54 -5.13 -12.98 35.45
C GLU A 54 -4.59 -12.43 36.78
N GLY A 55 -5.47 -11.81 37.58
CA GLY A 55 -5.17 -11.38 38.92
C GLY A 55 -4.93 -12.59 39.84
N GLY A 56 -3.88 -12.54 40.68
CA GLY A 56 -3.53 -13.63 41.60
C GLY A 56 -4.63 -13.86 42.64
N ALA A 57 -4.76 -15.09 43.11
CA ALA A 57 -5.70 -15.43 44.18
C ALA A 57 -5.33 -14.70 45.48
N GLY A 58 -6.32 -14.31 46.24
CA GLY A 58 -6.11 -13.78 47.59
C GLY A 58 -5.60 -14.83 48.55
N GLY A 59 -4.78 -14.42 49.53
CA GLY A 59 -4.26 -15.34 50.55
C GLY A 59 -5.36 -15.82 51.51
N LEU A 60 -5.18 -17.03 52.07
CA LEU A 60 -6.07 -17.53 53.08
C LEU A 60 -5.80 -16.84 54.42
N ALA A 61 -6.85 -16.61 55.22
CA ALA A 61 -6.71 -16.13 56.58
C ALA A 61 -6.01 -17.16 57.47
N LEU A 62 -5.07 -16.72 58.29
CA LEU A 62 -4.35 -17.60 59.21
C LEU A 62 -5.12 -17.88 60.47
N ALA A 63 -6.16 -17.11 60.80
CA ALA A 63 -7.00 -17.29 61.96
C ALA A 63 -8.46 -17.59 61.56
N ALA A 64 -9.17 -18.37 62.38
CA ALA A 64 -10.56 -18.74 62.13
C ALA A 64 -11.52 -17.56 62.07
N SER A 65 -11.12 -16.41 62.65
CA SER A 65 -11.89 -15.15 62.60
C SER A 65 -11.37 -14.17 61.57
N GLY A 66 -10.29 -14.49 60.86
CA GLY A 66 -9.74 -13.66 59.77
C GLY A 66 -10.52 -13.82 58.49
N GLN A 67 -10.42 -12.81 57.59
CA GLN A 67 -11.00 -12.85 56.24
C GLN A 67 -9.94 -13.24 55.22
N ASN A 68 -10.34 -14.04 54.24
CA ASN A 68 -9.48 -14.32 53.10
C ASN A 68 -9.23 -13.04 52.31
N GLY A 69 -8.03 -12.89 51.76
CA GLY A 69 -7.68 -11.80 50.89
C GLY A 69 -8.50 -11.84 49.58
N SER A 70 -8.71 -10.69 48.99
CA SER A 70 -9.36 -10.58 47.70
C SER A 70 -8.43 -10.98 46.52
N GLN A 71 -9.00 -11.41 45.41
CA GLN A 71 -8.26 -11.62 44.17
C GLN A 71 -7.63 -10.28 43.72
N GLY A 72 -6.45 -10.34 43.10
CA GLY A 72 -5.82 -9.20 42.44
C GLY A 72 -6.57 -8.74 41.20
N ALA A 73 -6.30 -7.54 40.72
CA ALA A 73 -6.82 -7.03 39.44
C ALA A 73 -6.25 -7.82 38.27
N GLY A 74 -7.01 -7.98 37.19
CA GLY A 74 -6.52 -8.47 35.93
C GLY A 74 -5.60 -7.46 35.24
N GLY A 75 -4.64 -7.92 34.44
CA GLY A 75 -3.76 -7.08 33.63
C GLY A 75 -4.45 -6.61 32.35
N ASP A 76 -4.04 -5.48 31.82
CA ASP A 76 -4.56 -4.95 30.55
C ASP A 76 -4.06 -5.80 29.37
N GLY A 77 -4.85 -5.92 28.30
CA GLY A 77 -4.44 -6.51 27.05
C GLY A 77 -3.50 -5.58 26.27
N GLY A 78 -2.53 -6.14 25.56
CA GLY A 78 -1.60 -5.39 24.69
C GLY A 78 -2.30 -4.81 23.46
N ALA A 79 -1.79 -3.72 22.93
CA ALA A 79 -2.29 -3.13 21.67
C ALA A 79 -1.98 -4.04 20.48
N GLY A 80 -2.84 -4.04 19.48
CA GLY A 80 -2.56 -4.68 18.19
C GLY A 80 -1.49 -3.91 17.41
N GLY A 81 -0.65 -4.62 16.66
CA GLY A 81 0.37 -4.00 15.80
C GLY A 81 -0.24 -3.30 14.58
N ASN A 82 0.35 -2.22 14.11
CA ASN A 82 -0.11 -1.54 12.92
C ASN A 82 0.13 -2.38 11.66
N GLY A 83 -0.74 -2.26 10.67
CA GLY A 83 -0.52 -2.81 9.33
C GLY A 83 0.63 -2.11 8.62
N GLY A 84 1.36 -2.83 7.76
CA GLY A 84 2.43 -2.28 6.94
C GLY A 84 1.92 -1.42 5.79
N THR A 85 2.68 -0.40 5.41
CA THR A 85 2.37 0.46 4.26
C THR A 85 2.52 -0.31 2.95
N PRO A 86 1.62 -0.10 1.95
CA PRO A 86 1.74 -0.74 0.65
C PRO A 86 2.87 -0.15 -0.19
N GLY A 87 3.46 -0.96 -1.07
CA GLY A 87 4.46 -0.51 -2.05
C GLY A 87 3.83 0.13 -3.29
N ASN A 88 4.48 1.12 -3.88
CA ASN A 88 4.06 1.72 -5.15
C ASN A 88 4.42 0.81 -6.33
N GLY A 89 3.63 0.85 -7.39
CA GLY A 89 3.94 0.20 -8.66
C GLY A 89 5.11 0.87 -9.39
N GLY A 90 5.88 0.09 -10.15
CA GLY A 90 6.97 0.58 -11.00
C GLY A 90 6.46 1.27 -12.26
N HIS A 91 7.24 2.18 -12.83
CA HIS A 91 6.90 2.88 -14.08
C HIS A 91 7.09 1.99 -15.30
N GLY A 92 6.23 2.18 -16.31
CA GLY A 92 6.41 1.57 -17.62
C GLY A 92 7.57 2.23 -18.40
N ALA A 93 8.26 1.46 -19.23
CA ALA A 93 9.34 1.96 -20.07
C ALA A 93 8.79 2.73 -21.28
N ALA A 94 9.59 3.66 -21.79
CA ALA A 94 9.28 4.32 -23.05
C ALA A 94 9.28 3.29 -24.20
N GLY A 95 8.40 3.51 -25.19
CA GLY A 95 8.38 2.72 -26.41
C GLY A 95 9.61 3.00 -27.29
N ALA A 96 9.99 2.04 -28.10
CA ALA A 96 11.02 2.20 -29.12
C ALA A 96 10.51 1.69 -30.46
N LEU A 97 10.99 2.31 -31.53
CA LEU A 97 10.68 1.86 -32.90
C LEU A 97 11.10 0.41 -33.12
N GLY A 98 10.23 -0.34 -33.78
CA GLY A 98 10.48 -1.77 -34.05
C GLY A 98 10.13 -2.72 -32.90
N VAL A 99 9.79 -2.20 -31.74
CA VAL A 99 9.34 -2.98 -30.58
C VAL A 99 7.87 -2.62 -30.28
N ASN A 100 6.98 -3.59 -30.34
CA ASN A 100 5.56 -3.46 -29.98
C ASN A 100 4.83 -2.23 -30.62
N GLY A 101 5.20 -1.89 -31.87
CA GLY A 101 4.66 -0.73 -32.56
C GLY A 101 5.09 0.63 -31.96
N GLY A 102 6.13 0.64 -31.12
CA GLY A 102 6.62 1.85 -30.48
C GLY A 102 5.78 2.33 -29.29
N VAL A 103 4.77 1.56 -28.85
CA VAL A 103 3.88 1.92 -27.73
C VAL A 103 4.66 1.94 -26.42
N GLY A 104 4.39 2.93 -25.58
CA GLY A 104 4.94 3.00 -24.22
C GLY A 104 4.41 1.87 -23.33
N GLY A 105 5.24 1.37 -22.42
CA GLY A 105 4.85 0.33 -21.47
C GLY A 105 3.83 0.84 -20.42
N ALA A 106 2.97 -0.04 -19.94
CA ALA A 106 2.05 0.31 -18.86
C ALA A 106 2.79 0.47 -17.52
N GLY A 107 2.27 1.32 -16.64
CA GLY A 107 2.71 1.36 -15.24
C GLY A 107 2.24 0.13 -14.47
N GLY A 108 3.02 -0.30 -13.47
CA GLY A 108 2.64 -1.37 -12.55
C GLY A 108 1.58 -0.91 -11.56
N HIS A 109 0.78 -1.83 -11.07
CA HIS A 109 -0.23 -1.54 -10.05
C HIS A 109 0.42 -1.26 -8.69
N GLY A 110 -0.22 -0.45 -7.86
CA GLY A 110 0.15 -0.30 -6.45
C GLY A 110 -0.25 -1.51 -5.61
N GLY A 111 0.45 -1.76 -4.51
CA GLY A 111 0.10 -2.80 -3.54
C GLY A 111 -1.02 -2.37 -2.59
N ASP A 112 -1.58 -3.31 -1.84
CA ASP A 112 -2.59 -3.06 -0.83
C ASP A 112 -1.99 -2.86 0.56
N PRO A 113 -2.60 -2.07 1.46
CA PRO A 113 -2.14 -1.90 2.81
C PRO A 113 -2.33 -3.17 3.62
N GLY A 114 -1.42 -3.41 4.59
CA GLY A 114 -1.61 -4.43 5.60
C GLY A 114 -2.69 -4.02 6.60
N VAL A 115 -3.47 -4.97 7.10
CA VAL A 115 -4.49 -4.74 8.12
C VAL A 115 -3.84 -4.60 9.49
N GLY A 116 -4.32 -3.67 10.31
CA GLY A 116 -3.92 -3.55 11.71
C GLY A 116 -4.35 -4.79 12.52
N GLY A 117 -3.51 -5.23 13.46
CA GLY A 117 -3.81 -6.35 14.34
C GLY A 117 -4.90 -6.04 15.36
N ALA A 118 -5.59 -7.05 15.83
CA ALA A 118 -6.56 -6.90 16.93
C ALA A 118 -5.84 -6.59 18.25
N GLY A 119 -6.45 -5.79 19.12
CA GLY A 119 -5.98 -5.63 20.49
C GLY A 119 -6.20 -6.90 21.31
N GLY A 120 -5.34 -7.15 22.29
CA GLY A 120 -5.44 -8.27 23.24
C GLY A 120 -6.59 -8.08 24.22
N GLN A 121 -7.12 -9.18 24.76
CA GLN A 121 -8.14 -9.11 25.79
C GLN A 121 -7.50 -8.79 27.16
N GLY A 122 -8.21 -8.01 27.96
CA GLY A 122 -7.84 -7.79 29.35
C GLY A 122 -8.00 -9.08 30.18
N GLY A 123 -7.12 -9.28 31.17
CA GLY A 123 -7.16 -10.41 32.09
C GLY A 123 -8.33 -10.31 33.09
N SER A 124 -8.74 -11.46 33.61
CA SER A 124 -9.74 -11.54 34.67
C SER A 124 -9.13 -11.23 36.05
N GLY A 125 -9.94 -10.72 36.95
CA GLY A 125 -9.52 -10.41 38.33
C GLY A 125 -10.64 -9.73 39.11
N SER A 126 -10.32 -9.22 40.31
CA SER A 126 -11.27 -8.44 41.12
C SER A 126 -11.78 -7.23 40.36
N THR A 127 -10.94 -6.66 39.54
CA THR A 127 -11.28 -5.70 38.47
C THR A 127 -10.71 -6.28 37.17
N PRO A 128 -11.51 -6.50 36.14
CA PRO A 128 -10.97 -6.95 34.85
C PRO A 128 -10.04 -5.89 34.25
N GLY A 129 -8.96 -6.35 33.59
CA GLY A 129 -8.10 -5.48 32.80
C GLY A 129 -8.83 -4.95 31.56
N ALA A 130 -8.38 -3.82 31.05
CA ALA A 130 -8.90 -3.24 29.80
C ALA A 130 -8.43 -4.04 28.59
N ASN A 131 -9.23 -4.10 27.54
CA ASN A 131 -8.80 -4.63 26.26
C ASN A 131 -7.81 -3.67 25.59
N GLY A 132 -6.80 -4.23 24.91
CA GLY A 132 -5.88 -3.45 24.10
C GLY A 132 -6.59 -2.80 22.90
N ALA A 133 -6.09 -1.68 22.43
CA ALA A 133 -6.59 -1.05 21.20
C ALA A 133 -6.19 -1.84 19.96
N PRO A 134 -7.00 -1.87 18.90
CA PRO A 134 -6.57 -2.44 17.62
C PRO A 134 -5.49 -1.58 16.98
N GLY A 135 -4.61 -2.20 16.20
CA GLY A 135 -3.61 -1.52 15.38
C GLY A 135 -4.27 -0.77 14.22
N ASN A 136 -3.57 0.24 13.70
CA ASN A 136 -4.05 1.02 12.57
C ASN A 136 -3.79 0.31 11.23
N THR A 137 -4.73 0.42 10.31
CA THR A 137 -4.54 0.08 8.89
C THR A 137 -4.14 1.36 8.15
N PRO A 138 -3.05 1.35 7.33
CA PRO A 138 -2.67 2.52 6.54
C PRO A 138 -3.80 2.97 5.62
N THR A 139 -4.00 4.28 5.53
CA THR A 139 -5.06 4.90 4.70
C THR A 139 -4.52 5.58 3.44
N SER A 140 -3.22 5.43 3.16
CA SER A 140 -2.56 5.99 1.97
C SER A 140 -1.35 5.15 1.55
N GLY A 141 -0.92 5.29 0.32
CA GLY A 141 0.21 4.57 -0.27
C GLY A 141 -0.26 3.58 -1.34
N GLY A 142 0.65 2.79 -1.87
CA GLY A 142 0.33 1.83 -2.93
C GLY A 142 -0.12 2.51 -4.22
N ASN A 143 0.54 3.59 -4.63
CA ASN A 143 0.19 4.28 -5.87
C ASN A 143 0.59 3.45 -7.09
N GLY A 144 -0.20 3.54 -8.14
CA GLY A 144 0.15 2.97 -9.44
C GLY A 144 1.35 3.68 -10.08
N GLY A 145 2.15 2.96 -10.83
CA GLY A 145 3.26 3.51 -11.61
C GLY A 145 2.76 4.27 -12.85
N ASN A 146 3.52 5.24 -13.34
CA ASN A 146 3.17 5.96 -14.56
C ASN A 146 3.40 5.09 -15.80
N GLY A 147 2.61 5.33 -16.85
CA GLY A 147 2.83 4.76 -18.15
C GLY A 147 4.06 5.37 -18.85
N GLY A 148 4.73 4.58 -19.70
CA GLY A 148 5.86 5.03 -20.51
C GLY A 148 5.40 5.87 -21.71
N ARG A 149 6.26 6.77 -22.19
CA ARG A 149 6.01 7.57 -23.39
C ARG A 149 6.03 6.68 -24.66
N GLY A 150 5.18 7.00 -25.63
CA GLY A 150 5.24 6.40 -26.97
C GLY A 150 6.47 6.86 -27.75
N ALA A 151 6.95 6.03 -28.69
CA ALA A 151 8.07 6.36 -29.56
C ALA A 151 7.68 7.46 -30.57
N ASP A 152 8.64 8.32 -30.91
CA ASP A 152 8.49 9.29 -31.99
C ASP A 152 8.55 8.60 -33.36
N ALA A 153 7.76 9.08 -34.32
CA ALA A 153 7.84 8.59 -35.68
C ALA A 153 9.11 9.10 -36.39
N THR A 154 9.74 8.25 -37.21
CA THR A 154 10.95 8.59 -37.98
C THR A 154 10.73 8.65 -39.47
N GLY A 155 9.71 7.94 -40.00
CA GLY A 155 9.38 7.97 -41.42
C GLY A 155 8.50 9.16 -41.76
N PHE A 156 8.67 9.77 -42.94
CA PHE A 156 7.90 10.93 -43.37
C PHE A 156 6.40 10.65 -43.31
N GLY A 157 5.63 11.61 -42.75
CA GLY A 157 4.16 11.54 -42.67
C GLY A 157 3.65 10.48 -41.69
N GLN A 158 4.52 9.79 -40.91
CA GLN A 158 4.10 8.77 -39.95
C GLN A 158 3.64 9.37 -38.64
N THR A 159 2.63 8.73 -38.06
CA THR A 159 2.11 9.07 -36.72
C THR A 159 3.01 8.55 -35.61
N GLY A 160 3.20 9.33 -34.56
CA GLY A 160 3.89 8.87 -33.35
C GLY A 160 3.12 7.74 -32.65
N ALA A 161 3.81 6.91 -31.89
CA ALA A 161 3.20 5.81 -31.15
C ALA A 161 2.47 6.31 -29.90
N SER A 162 1.49 5.54 -29.44
CA SER A 162 0.74 5.87 -28.22
C SER A 162 1.57 5.71 -26.95
N GLY A 163 1.29 6.53 -25.93
CA GLY A 163 1.79 6.36 -24.59
C GLY A 163 1.17 5.13 -23.89
N GLY A 164 1.87 4.59 -22.91
CA GLY A 164 1.39 3.51 -22.07
C GLY A 164 0.35 3.97 -21.05
N ARG A 165 -0.52 3.07 -20.62
CA ARG A 165 -1.48 3.33 -19.55
C ARG A 165 -0.76 3.49 -18.20
N GLY A 166 -1.25 4.39 -17.32
CA GLY A 166 -0.86 4.40 -15.93
C GLY A 166 -1.36 3.16 -15.19
N GLY A 167 -0.60 2.68 -14.20
CA GLY A 167 -1.02 1.58 -13.32
C GLY A 167 -2.13 2.01 -12.36
N ASP A 168 -2.98 1.08 -11.97
CA ASP A 168 -4.02 1.36 -10.97
C ASP A 168 -3.39 1.47 -9.58
N GLY A 169 -3.97 2.28 -8.70
CA GLY A 169 -3.60 2.32 -7.29
C GLY A 169 -4.06 1.03 -6.60
N GLY A 170 -3.39 0.63 -5.50
CA GLY A 170 -3.92 -0.33 -4.55
C GLY A 170 -5.12 0.25 -3.79
N LEU A 171 -5.67 -0.45 -2.79
CA LEU A 171 -6.91 -0.08 -2.10
C LEU A 171 -6.94 1.37 -1.57
N VAL A 172 -5.80 1.94 -1.22
CA VAL A 172 -5.65 3.30 -0.67
C VAL A 172 -4.69 4.18 -1.49
N GLY A 173 -4.34 3.76 -2.72
CA GLY A 173 -3.37 4.42 -3.59
C GLY A 173 -4.00 5.24 -4.71
N ASN A 174 -3.26 6.21 -5.22
CA ASN A 174 -3.64 6.92 -6.45
C ASN A 174 -3.28 6.10 -7.69
N GLY A 175 -4.06 6.25 -8.74
CA GLY A 175 -3.68 5.75 -10.06
C GLY A 175 -2.47 6.49 -10.62
N GLY A 176 -1.62 5.81 -11.37
CA GLY A 176 -0.50 6.39 -12.08
C GLY A 176 -0.95 7.20 -13.32
N ALA A 177 -0.20 8.19 -13.70
CA ALA A 177 -0.47 8.95 -14.93
C ALA A 177 -0.25 8.10 -16.19
N GLY A 178 -1.04 8.34 -17.22
CA GLY A 178 -0.78 7.81 -18.56
C GLY A 178 0.49 8.42 -19.17
N GLY A 179 1.20 7.66 -19.99
CA GLY A 179 2.37 8.16 -20.72
C GLY A 179 1.95 9.05 -21.88
N ALA A 180 2.75 10.07 -22.20
CA ALA A 180 2.53 10.90 -23.38
C ALA A 180 2.69 10.08 -24.68
N GLY A 181 1.94 10.46 -25.72
CA GLY A 181 2.16 9.94 -27.07
C GLY A 181 3.50 10.42 -27.64
N GLY A 182 4.04 9.66 -28.59
CA GLY A 182 5.20 10.06 -29.37
C GLY A 182 4.88 11.16 -30.39
N ASN A 183 5.89 11.91 -30.79
CA ASN A 183 5.71 12.94 -31.82
C ASN A 183 5.50 12.30 -33.21
N GLY A 184 4.67 12.93 -34.03
CA GLY A 184 4.60 12.62 -35.44
C GLY A 184 5.86 13.09 -36.17
N SER A 185 6.17 12.45 -37.31
CA SER A 185 7.33 12.81 -38.11
C SER A 185 7.11 14.09 -38.89
N LYS A 186 8.19 14.69 -39.39
CA LYS A 186 8.11 15.84 -40.31
C LYS A 186 7.52 15.41 -41.63
N GLY A 187 6.85 16.34 -42.28
CA GLY A 187 6.42 16.23 -43.68
C GLY A 187 7.61 16.27 -44.65
N LEU A 188 7.43 15.78 -45.84
CA LEU A 188 8.44 15.89 -46.89
C LEU A 188 8.28 17.27 -47.58
N PRO A 189 9.31 18.10 -47.65
CA PRO A 189 9.22 19.36 -48.38
C PRO A 189 8.90 19.14 -49.88
N GLY A 190 8.00 19.92 -50.44
CA GLY A 190 7.67 19.85 -51.85
C GLY A 190 8.90 20.18 -52.71
N LEU A 191 9.08 19.44 -53.80
CA LEU A 191 10.07 19.75 -54.80
C LEU A 191 9.51 20.92 -55.63
N GLY A 192 9.82 22.16 -55.23
CA GLY A 192 9.27 23.43 -55.74
C GLY A 192 9.42 23.70 -57.22
N ARG A 193 9.76 22.75 -58.05
CA ARG A 193 10.02 22.92 -59.47
C ARG A 193 9.09 22.19 -60.44
N LEU A 194 8.15 21.37 -59.94
CA LEU A 194 7.25 20.56 -60.77
C LEU A 194 5.84 20.42 -60.17
N GLY A 195 5.38 21.35 -59.34
CA GLY A 195 4.02 21.27 -58.80
C GLY A 195 3.74 20.06 -57.89
N ASN A 196 4.78 19.40 -57.38
CA ASN A 196 4.62 18.30 -56.44
C ASN A 196 4.47 18.90 -55.04
N PRO A 197 3.24 18.89 -54.46
CA PRO A 197 3.07 19.35 -53.08
C PRO A 197 3.90 18.45 -52.15
N GLY A 198 4.46 19.04 -51.10
CA GLY A 198 5.10 18.26 -50.03
C GLY A 198 4.09 17.32 -49.36
N LEU A 199 4.57 16.35 -48.62
CA LEU A 199 3.75 15.53 -47.73
C LEU A 199 3.61 16.24 -46.38
N ASP A 200 2.38 16.25 -45.87
CA ASP A 200 2.13 16.77 -44.53
C ASP A 200 2.90 15.99 -43.47
N GLY A 201 3.22 16.63 -42.36
CA GLY A 201 3.79 15.96 -41.20
C GLY A 201 2.80 14.96 -40.60
N GLY A 202 3.34 13.90 -40.00
CA GLY A 202 2.54 12.92 -39.25
C GLY A 202 1.94 13.52 -37.98
N THR A 203 0.83 12.99 -37.54
CA THR A 203 0.19 13.38 -36.26
C THR A 203 0.96 12.79 -35.07
N GLY A 204 0.85 13.44 -33.91
CA GLY A 204 1.34 12.86 -32.65
C GLY A 204 0.56 11.59 -32.29
N GLY A 205 1.17 10.70 -31.54
CA GLY A 205 0.50 9.54 -30.95
C GLY A 205 -0.48 9.95 -29.83
N ASN A 206 -1.44 9.09 -29.53
CA ASN A 206 -2.36 9.33 -28.43
C ASN A 206 -1.64 9.18 -27.09
N GLY A 207 -2.01 10.01 -26.11
CA GLY A 207 -1.63 9.80 -24.74
C GLY A 207 -2.23 8.52 -24.16
N GLY A 208 -1.56 7.90 -23.20
CA GLY A 208 -2.08 6.76 -22.45
C GLY A 208 -3.17 7.18 -21.47
N ALA A 209 -4.10 6.30 -21.17
CA ALA A 209 -5.07 6.53 -20.10
C ALA A 209 -4.39 6.54 -18.73
N GLY A 210 -4.88 7.35 -17.79
CA GLY A 210 -4.49 7.28 -16.39
C GLY A 210 -4.99 5.98 -15.76
N GLY A 211 -4.33 5.54 -14.69
CA GLY A 211 -4.79 4.42 -13.86
C GLY A 211 -5.96 4.81 -12.96
N SER A 212 -6.70 3.83 -12.48
CA SER A 212 -7.78 4.04 -11.51
C SER A 212 -7.22 4.29 -10.11
N GLY A 213 -7.87 5.12 -9.30
CA GLY A 213 -7.58 5.22 -7.87
C GLY A 213 -8.09 4.02 -7.10
N GLY A 214 -7.59 3.85 -5.87
CA GLY A 214 -7.98 2.76 -4.98
C GLY A 214 -9.44 2.80 -4.55
N ALA A 215 -9.98 1.63 -4.21
CA ALA A 215 -11.39 1.49 -3.85
C ALA A 215 -11.76 2.14 -2.50
N TRP A 216 -10.84 2.22 -1.55
CA TRP A 216 -11.05 2.82 -0.23
C TRP A 216 -10.64 4.30 -0.21
N ALA A 217 -9.56 4.64 -0.87
CA ALA A 217 -9.08 6.01 -1.01
C ALA A 217 -8.11 6.09 -2.19
N GLY A 218 -8.00 7.28 -2.77
CA GLY A 218 -7.09 7.55 -3.89
C GLY A 218 -7.80 8.18 -5.07
N ASN A 219 -7.05 8.96 -5.83
CA ASN A 219 -7.54 9.61 -7.03
C ASN A 219 -7.11 8.82 -8.28
N GLY A 220 -7.91 8.90 -9.35
CA GLY A 220 -7.48 8.41 -10.65
C GLY A 220 -6.27 9.20 -11.16
N GLY A 221 -5.39 8.54 -11.92
CA GLY A 221 -4.26 9.18 -12.59
C GLY A 221 -4.75 10.04 -13.76
N THR A 222 -3.94 11.04 -14.11
CA THR A 222 -4.21 11.88 -15.32
C THR A 222 -3.93 11.08 -16.58
N GLY A 223 -4.65 11.39 -17.67
CA GLY A 223 -4.26 10.96 -19.02
C GLY A 223 -2.97 11.64 -19.47
N GLY A 224 -2.24 11.02 -20.41
CA GLY A 224 -1.00 11.55 -21.00
C GLY A 224 -1.25 12.46 -22.21
#